data_bb56683c2ce91969f2528601d44025b8
#
_entry.id   bb56683c2ce91969f2528601d44025b8
#
_cell.length_a   1.000
_cell.length_b   1.000
_cell.length_c   1.000
_cell.angle_alpha   90.00
_cell.angle_beta   90.00
_cell.angle_gamma   90.00
#
_symmetry.space_group_name_H-M   'P 1'
#
loop_
_entity.id
_entity.type
_entity.pdbx_description
1 polymer ?
#
loop_
_entity_poly.entity_id
_entity_poly.type
_entity_poly.pdbx_seq_one_letter_code
_entity_poly.pdbx_strand_id
1 'polypeptide(L)'
;MQPAEIARMSMMVRALVFVFAALASVPPARAQQASGTAAGAERAAPFIPASFSPPTRVETKTFTLVPLGPALVQIDYAAYMSSIEHLQKTFTRSTAWPHPGITDADAMRDMEGEQARFRARQSFAYAVLTPDGRRERGCVYVSPSPVGGHDAMVRLWVTKAEYDAGFDAELYAWVTGWIGKDWRFRNVAYPGRSIDWPRWDAAVAAETAGQQRGE
;
A
#
# COMPACT_ATOMS: atom_id res chain seq x y z
N MET A 1 -45.19 -21.48 -22.74
CA MET A 1 -46.09 -21.08 -21.63
C MET A 1 -45.42 -19.99 -20.87
N GLN A 2 -46.08 -18.87 -20.85
CA GLN A 2 -45.80 -17.52 -20.44
C GLN A 2 -45.68 -17.32 -18.92
N PRO A 3 -45.62 -16.07 -18.54
CA PRO A 3 -44.55 -15.26 -17.95
C PRO A 3 -45.03 -14.50 -16.69
N ALA A 4 -44.30 -13.47 -16.32
CA ALA A 4 -44.69 -12.33 -15.46
C ALA A 4 -44.62 -12.62 -13.95
N GLU A 5 -44.18 -11.65 -13.14
CA GLU A 5 -44.56 -10.27 -12.85
C GLU A 5 -43.43 -9.62 -12.04
N ILE A 6 -42.86 -8.51 -12.31
CA ILE A 6 -43.31 -7.12 -12.33
C ILE A 6 -44.22 -6.77 -11.13
N ALA A 7 -43.78 -5.90 -10.28
CA ALA A 7 -44.49 -4.70 -9.78
C ALA A 7 -43.74 -4.13 -8.56
N ARG A 8 -43.27 -2.89 -8.67
CA ARG A 8 -43.95 -1.64 -8.33
C ARG A 8 -44.16 -1.47 -6.83
N MET A 9 -43.58 -0.39 -6.26
CA MET A 9 -44.33 0.84 -5.92
C MET A 9 -43.35 1.79 -5.23
N SER A 10 -42.91 2.85 -5.73
CA SER A 10 -43.65 4.11 -6.02
C SER A 10 -44.21 4.83 -4.78
N MET A 11 -43.64 5.99 -4.59
CA MET A 11 -44.31 7.29 -4.49
C MET A 11 -44.80 7.82 -3.14
N MET A 12 -44.26 8.98 -2.87
CA MET A 12 -44.92 10.19 -2.37
C MET A 12 -45.45 10.23 -0.94
N VAL A 13 -45.02 11.27 -0.21
CA VAL A 13 -45.92 12.35 0.18
C VAL A 13 -45.14 13.62 0.52
N ARG A 14 -45.47 14.70 -0.19
CA ARG A 14 -45.20 16.10 0.15
C ARG A 14 -46.12 16.52 1.29
N ALA A 15 -45.64 17.25 2.27
CA ALA A 15 -46.47 18.13 3.07
C ALA A 15 -45.73 19.44 3.29
N LEU A 16 -46.30 20.45 2.70
CA LEU A 16 -46.04 21.87 2.82
C LEU A 16 -46.91 22.41 3.95
N VAL A 17 -46.36 23.07 4.97
CA VAL A 17 -47.16 23.95 5.85
C VAL A 17 -46.36 25.20 6.20
N PHE A 18 -47.07 26.30 6.07
CA PHE A 18 -46.69 27.70 6.11
C PHE A 18 -46.39 28.25 7.53
N VAL A 19 -45.39 29.10 7.57
CA VAL A 19 -45.35 30.50 8.11
C VAL A 19 -46.05 30.79 9.44
N PHE A 20 -45.26 31.26 10.39
CA PHE A 20 -45.60 32.49 11.16
C PHE A 20 -44.33 33.20 11.61
N ALA A 21 -44.18 34.43 11.18
CA ALA A 21 -43.17 35.37 11.63
C ALA A 21 -43.53 35.91 13.01
N ALA A 22 -42.60 35.78 13.93
CA ALA A 22 -42.62 36.57 15.17
C ALA A 22 -41.29 37.31 15.29
N LEU A 23 -41.33 38.60 15.08
CA LEU A 23 -40.24 39.53 15.39
C LEU A 23 -40.07 39.59 16.89
N ALA A 24 -39.01 39.00 17.40
CA ALA A 24 -38.50 39.20 18.76
C ALA A 24 -37.12 39.85 18.67
N SER A 25 -37.04 41.08 19.12
CA SER A 25 -35.83 41.88 19.28
C SER A 25 -34.87 41.19 20.23
N VAL A 26 -33.72 40.75 19.75
CA VAL A 26 -32.62 40.19 20.60
C VAL A 26 -31.56 41.27 20.74
N PRO A 27 -31.10 41.59 21.97
CA PRO A 27 -30.00 42.51 22.18
C PRO A 27 -28.69 41.91 21.69
N PRO A 28 -27.66 42.72 21.37
CA PRO A 28 -26.39 42.19 20.83
C PRO A 28 -25.67 41.41 21.92
N ALA A 29 -25.60 40.11 21.71
CA ALA A 29 -24.76 39.25 22.53
C ALA A 29 -23.29 39.51 22.17
N ARG A 30 -22.58 39.93 23.19
CA ARG A 30 -21.13 40.13 23.23
C ARG A 30 -20.46 38.85 22.72
N ALA A 31 -19.72 38.97 21.63
CA ALA A 31 -18.89 37.88 21.10
C ALA A 31 -17.84 37.49 22.14
N GLN A 32 -18.12 36.41 22.89
CA GLN A 32 -17.10 35.68 23.61
C GLN A 32 -16.28 34.94 22.55
N GLN A 33 -15.08 35.43 22.33
CA GLN A 33 -14.05 34.67 21.65
C GLN A 33 -13.78 33.40 22.47
N ALA A 34 -14.42 32.33 22.11
CA ALA A 34 -14.00 31.00 22.49
C ALA A 34 -12.64 30.76 21.85
N SER A 35 -11.58 30.98 22.59
CA SER A 35 -10.27 30.42 22.28
C SER A 35 -10.39 28.90 22.36
N GLY A 36 -10.98 28.33 21.31
CA GLY A 36 -10.92 26.91 21.08
C GLY A 36 -9.47 26.55 20.80
N THR A 37 -8.81 26.05 21.82
CA THR A 37 -7.59 25.27 21.66
C THR A 37 -7.94 24.13 20.73
N ALA A 38 -7.65 24.30 19.44
CA ALA A 38 -7.62 23.19 18.52
C ALA A 38 -6.55 22.24 19.09
N ALA A 39 -7.00 21.21 19.78
CA ALA A 39 -6.17 20.06 20.09
C ALA A 39 -5.70 19.57 18.73
N GLY A 40 -4.44 19.92 18.40
CA GLY A 40 -3.81 19.47 17.17
C GLY A 40 -3.82 17.96 17.19
N ALA A 41 -4.60 17.35 16.31
CA ALA A 41 -4.40 15.95 16.00
C ALA A 41 -2.91 15.81 15.66
N GLU A 42 -2.17 15.16 16.52
CA GLU A 42 -0.75 14.92 16.38
C GLU A 42 -0.56 14.20 15.05
N ARG A 43 -0.14 14.96 14.05
CA ARG A 43 0.01 14.42 12.69
C ARG A 43 1.15 13.43 12.77
N ALA A 44 0.82 12.15 12.61
CA ALA A 44 1.82 11.08 12.60
C ALA A 44 3.04 11.52 11.79
N ALA A 45 4.23 11.29 12.35
CA ALA A 45 5.48 11.64 11.67
C ALA A 45 5.50 11.04 10.25
N PRO A 46 5.96 11.79 9.24
CA PRO A 46 5.99 11.27 7.89
C PRO A 46 6.92 10.04 7.82
N PHE A 47 6.53 9.04 7.03
CA PHE A 47 7.29 7.79 6.87
C PHE A 47 8.77 8.02 6.54
N ILE A 48 9.04 8.99 5.69
CA ILE A 48 10.41 9.39 5.35
C ILE A 48 10.57 10.90 5.50
N PRO A 49 11.76 11.41 5.91
CA PRO A 49 12.02 12.84 6.02
C PRO A 49 11.75 13.57 4.71
N ALA A 50 11.23 14.79 4.78
CA ALA A 50 10.97 15.63 3.59
C ALA A 50 12.25 15.85 2.75
N SER A 51 13.41 15.92 3.39
CA SER A 51 14.72 16.09 2.74
C SER A 51 15.27 14.83 2.06
N PHE A 52 14.66 13.67 2.26
CA PHE A 52 15.06 12.43 1.59
C PHE A 52 14.34 12.29 0.26
N SER A 53 15.06 12.03 -0.83
CA SER A 53 14.52 11.75 -2.15
C SER A 53 14.66 10.26 -2.44
N PRO A 54 13.54 9.50 -2.46
CA PRO A 54 13.60 8.10 -2.87
C PRO A 54 14.18 7.96 -4.27
N PRO A 55 15.12 7.02 -4.50
CA PRO A 55 15.66 6.80 -5.82
C PRO A 55 14.58 6.46 -6.84
N THR A 56 14.64 7.04 -8.03
CA THR A 56 13.74 6.70 -9.14
C THR A 56 14.39 5.79 -10.17
N ARG A 57 15.68 5.51 -10.01
CA ARG A 57 16.44 4.54 -10.80
C ARG A 57 17.69 4.13 -10.04
N VAL A 58 17.91 2.81 -9.94
CA VAL A 58 19.14 2.25 -9.38
C VAL A 58 19.65 1.18 -10.34
N GLU A 59 20.84 1.37 -10.86
CA GLU A 59 21.45 0.44 -11.81
C GLU A 59 22.54 -0.40 -11.16
N THR A 60 22.52 -1.67 -11.44
CA THR A 60 23.56 -2.63 -11.10
C THR A 60 24.07 -3.32 -12.37
N LYS A 61 25.00 -4.25 -12.22
CA LYS A 61 25.49 -5.04 -13.37
C LYS A 61 24.43 -6.07 -13.85
N THR A 62 23.55 -6.53 -12.96
CA THR A 62 22.66 -7.66 -13.19
C THR A 62 21.18 -7.29 -13.22
N PHE A 63 20.81 -6.10 -12.75
CA PHE A 63 19.43 -5.60 -12.76
C PHE A 63 19.35 -4.08 -12.61
N THR A 64 18.17 -3.56 -12.88
CA THR A 64 17.83 -2.15 -12.65
C THR A 64 16.54 -2.07 -11.81
N LEU A 65 16.52 -1.21 -10.77
CA LEU A 65 15.29 -0.87 -10.06
C LEU A 65 14.70 0.41 -10.63
N VAL A 66 13.39 0.39 -10.87
CA VAL A 66 12.59 1.57 -11.21
C VAL A 66 11.25 1.53 -10.45
N PRO A 67 10.65 2.68 -10.09
CA PRO A 67 9.34 2.69 -9.44
C PRO A 67 8.29 1.97 -10.27
N LEU A 68 7.43 1.19 -9.62
CA LEU A 68 6.25 0.61 -10.25
C LEU A 68 5.29 1.71 -10.72
N GLY A 69 4.64 1.46 -11.84
CA GLY A 69 3.64 2.36 -12.39
C GLY A 69 3.09 1.90 -13.74
N PRO A 70 2.09 2.58 -14.29
CA PRO A 70 1.35 2.18 -15.50
C PRO A 70 2.21 1.80 -16.70
N ALA A 71 3.38 2.44 -16.86
CA ALA A 71 4.29 2.14 -17.97
C ALA A 71 4.86 0.70 -17.92
N LEU A 72 4.82 0.03 -16.78
CA LEU A 72 5.37 -1.32 -16.57
C LEU A 72 4.28 -2.40 -16.49
N VAL A 73 2.99 -2.04 -16.61
CA VAL A 73 1.87 -2.96 -16.32
C VAL A 73 1.99 -4.30 -17.04
N GLN A 74 2.35 -4.32 -18.32
CA GLN A 74 2.43 -5.57 -19.09
C GLN A 74 3.62 -6.44 -18.65
N ILE A 75 4.74 -5.81 -18.32
CA ILE A 75 5.95 -6.51 -17.90
C ILE A 75 5.75 -7.11 -16.50
N ASP A 76 5.18 -6.35 -15.58
CA ASP A 76 4.87 -6.78 -14.22
C ASP A 76 3.78 -7.87 -14.21
N TYR A 77 2.68 -7.66 -14.97
CA TYR A 77 1.64 -8.68 -15.13
C TYR A 77 2.22 -10.02 -15.61
N ALA A 78 3.03 -9.99 -16.65
CA ALA A 78 3.67 -11.20 -17.18
C ALA A 78 4.59 -11.86 -16.14
N ALA A 79 5.30 -11.08 -15.32
CA ALA A 79 6.20 -11.60 -14.31
C ALA A 79 5.44 -12.33 -13.19
N TYR A 80 4.47 -11.71 -12.53
CA TYR A 80 3.77 -12.36 -11.43
C TYR A 80 2.84 -13.49 -11.91
N MET A 81 2.22 -13.37 -13.08
CA MET A 81 1.38 -14.42 -13.65
C MET A 81 2.16 -15.68 -14.05
N SER A 82 3.44 -15.53 -14.39
CA SER A 82 4.33 -16.67 -14.62
C SER A 82 4.63 -17.49 -13.36
N SER A 83 4.26 -17.00 -12.19
CA SER A 83 4.77 -17.48 -10.90
C SER A 83 3.71 -17.57 -9.80
N ILE A 84 2.43 -17.75 -10.17
CA ILE A 84 1.27 -17.68 -9.27
C ILE A 84 1.48 -18.52 -7.99
N GLU A 85 1.65 -19.83 -8.12
CA GLU A 85 1.77 -20.74 -6.97
C GLU A 85 3.00 -20.42 -6.13
N HIS A 86 4.11 -20.06 -6.78
CA HIS A 86 5.33 -19.67 -6.10
C HIS A 86 5.12 -18.43 -5.23
N LEU A 87 4.51 -17.39 -5.77
CA LEU A 87 4.26 -16.14 -5.06
C LEU A 87 3.20 -16.28 -3.97
N GLN A 88 2.16 -17.07 -4.21
CA GLN A 88 1.17 -17.42 -3.19
C GLN A 88 1.83 -18.12 -2.00
N LYS A 89 2.81 -18.99 -2.24
CA LYS A 89 3.51 -19.72 -1.18
C LYS A 89 4.55 -18.87 -0.45
N THR A 90 5.33 -18.09 -1.18
CA THR A 90 6.55 -17.47 -0.63
C THR A 90 6.38 -16.00 -0.26
N PHE A 91 5.49 -15.27 -0.92
CA PHE A 91 5.34 -13.84 -0.73
C PHE A 91 4.03 -13.44 -0.03
N THR A 92 2.87 -13.82 -0.58
CA THR A 92 1.59 -13.42 0.02
C THR A 92 1.08 -14.40 1.07
N ARG A 93 1.45 -15.66 0.97
CA ARG A 93 0.90 -16.77 1.77
C ARG A 93 -0.63 -16.83 1.70
N SER A 94 -1.16 -16.48 0.54
CA SER A 94 -2.59 -16.36 0.26
C SER A 94 -2.85 -16.65 -1.21
N THR A 95 -4.00 -17.20 -1.53
CA THR A 95 -4.48 -17.38 -2.91
C THR A 95 -5.18 -16.13 -3.46
N ALA A 96 -5.31 -15.08 -2.66
CA ALA A 96 -5.97 -13.84 -3.08
C ALA A 96 -5.14 -13.07 -4.13
N TRP A 97 -3.81 -13.22 -4.12
CA TRP A 97 -2.91 -12.62 -5.11
C TRP A 97 -1.59 -13.41 -5.21
N PRO A 98 -1.03 -13.58 -6.41
CA PRO A 98 -1.71 -13.46 -7.70
C PRO A 98 -2.68 -14.63 -7.93
N HIS A 99 -3.63 -14.48 -8.85
CA HIS A 99 -4.54 -15.57 -9.22
C HIS A 99 -4.93 -15.47 -10.71
N PRO A 100 -5.39 -16.57 -11.36
CA PRO A 100 -5.67 -16.59 -12.80
C PRO A 100 -6.78 -15.64 -13.26
N GLY A 101 -7.59 -15.13 -12.32
CA GLY A 101 -8.69 -14.21 -12.62
C GLY A 101 -8.32 -12.72 -12.65
N ILE A 102 -7.05 -12.36 -12.44
CA ILE A 102 -6.61 -10.96 -12.55
C ILE A 102 -6.73 -10.52 -14.00
N THR A 103 -7.46 -9.41 -14.22
CA THR A 103 -7.62 -8.80 -15.55
C THR A 103 -6.56 -7.70 -15.77
N ASP A 104 -6.39 -7.30 -17.04
CA ASP A 104 -5.55 -6.14 -17.38
C ASP A 104 -5.99 -4.86 -16.66
N ALA A 105 -7.30 -4.69 -16.44
CA ALA A 105 -7.84 -3.56 -15.69
C ALA A 105 -7.49 -3.62 -14.20
N ASP A 106 -7.43 -4.81 -13.61
CA ASP A 106 -6.99 -4.99 -12.22
C ASP A 106 -5.49 -4.67 -12.10
N ALA A 107 -4.68 -5.22 -13.01
CA ALA A 107 -3.25 -4.93 -13.07
C ALA A 107 -2.96 -3.43 -13.23
N MET A 108 -3.71 -2.75 -14.11
CA MET A 108 -3.54 -1.30 -14.31
C MET A 108 -3.88 -0.52 -13.03
N ARG A 109 -4.99 -0.87 -12.34
CA ARG A 109 -5.36 -0.22 -11.06
C ARG A 109 -4.28 -0.40 -9.99
N ASP A 110 -3.68 -1.59 -9.91
CA ASP A 110 -2.57 -1.84 -8.99
C ASP A 110 -1.37 -0.94 -9.31
N MET A 111 -0.99 -0.82 -10.57
CA MET A 111 0.09 0.04 -11.01
C MET A 111 -0.16 1.52 -10.74
N GLU A 112 -1.39 2.00 -10.99
CA GLU A 112 -1.81 3.36 -10.67
C GLU A 112 -1.74 3.61 -9.15
N GLY A 113 -2.18 2.63 -8.36
CA GLY A 113 -2.13 2.66 -6.90
C GLY A 113 -0.69 2.73 -6.38
N GLU A 114 0.21 1.89 -6.89
CA GLU A 114 1.62 1.92 -6.49
C GLU A 114 2.28 3.26 -6.85
N GLN A 115 2.04 3.77 -8.06
CA GLN A 115 2.56 5.07 -8.46
C GLN A 115 2.02 6.21 -7.58
N ALA A 116 0.73 6.17 -7.23
CA ALA A 116 0.11 7.16 -6.35
C ALA A 116 0.75 7.15 -4.96
N ARG A 117 0.93 5.96 -4.35
CA ARG A 117 1.59 5.81 -3.05
C ARG A 117 3.04 6.29 -3.08
N PHE A 118 3.77 5.98 -4.16
CA PHE A 118 5.14 6.45 -4.35
C PHE A 118 5.21 7.98 -4.38
N ARG A 119 4.36 8.63 -5.18
CA ARG A 119 4.28 10.09 -5.29
C ARG A 119 3.86 10.74 -3.97
N ALA A 120 2.92 10.13 -3.28
CA ALA A 120 2.44 10.57 -1.96
C ALA A 120 3.45 10.28 -0.82
N ARG A 121 4.58 9.60 -1.11
CA ARG A 121 5.63 9.22 -0.14
C ARG A 121 5.11 8.30 0.98
N GLN A 122 4.09 7.50 0.69
CA GLN A 122 3.45 6.59 1.64
C GLN A 122 4.12 5.22 1.65
N SER A 123 4.51 4.73 0.48
CA SER A 123 5.29 3.50 0.28
C SER A 123 5.99 3.56 -1.08
N PHE A 124 6.97 2.69 -1.26
CA PHE A 124 7.83 2.70 -2.43
C PHE A 124 7.95 1.28 -2.97
N ALA A 125 7.32 1.04 -4.10
CA ALA A 125 7.39 -0.22 -4.82
C ALA A 125 8.26 -0.06 -6.06
N TYR A 126 9.17 -1.02 -6.27
CA TYR A 126 10.13 -1.02 -7.37
C TYR A 126 10.06 -2.32 -8.15
N ALA A 127 9.94 -2.22 -9.47
CA ALA A 127 10.23 -3.32 -10.36
C ALA A 127 11.74 -3.59 -10.40
N VAL A 128 12.12 -4.84 -10.35
CA VAL A 128 13.49 -5.33 -10.56
C VAL A 128 13.58 -5.84 -11.99
N LEU A 129 14.08 -5.03 -12.89
CA LEU A 129 14.15 -5.33 -14.32
C LEU A 129 15.50 -5.94 -14.69
N THR A 130 15.54 -6.71 -15.77
CA THR A 130 16.80 -7.01 -16.47
C THR A 130 17.51 -5.72 -16.88
N PRO A 131 18.85 -5.71 -17.07
CA PRO A 131 19.59 -4.50 -17.43
C PRO A 131 19.09 -3.79 -18.70
N ASP A 132 18.54 -4.55 -19.65
CA ASP A 132 17.93 -4.03 -20.88
C ASP A 132 16.49 -3.51 -20.67
N GLY A 133 15.93 -3.65 -19.46
CA GLY A 133 14.60 -3.19 -19.10
C GLY A 133 13.44 -3.99 -19.71
N ARG A 134 13.72 -5.10 -20.40
CA ARG A 134 12.70 -5.82 -21.17
C ARG A 134 11.90 -6.85 -20.38
N ARG A 135 12.42 -7.29 -19.24
CA ARG A 135 11.79 -8.31 -18.42
C ARG A 135 11.89 -7.95 -16.95
N GLU A 136 10.84 -8.20 -16.23
CA GLU A 136 10.84 -8.08 -14.77
C GLU A 136 11.27 -9.40 -14.15
N ARG A 137 12.16 -9.30 -13.18
CA ARG A 137 12.72 -10.41 -12.40
C ARG A 137 12.01 -10.57 -11.07
N GLY A 138 11.38 -9.50 -10.56
CA GLY A 138 10.69 -9.43 -9.28
C GLY A 138 10.44 -8.01 -8.82
N CYS A 139 9.97 -7.85 -7.59
CA CYS A 139 9.69 -6.54 -6.99
C CYS A 139 10.30 -6.38 -5.61
N VAL A 140 10.54 -5.13 -5.23
CA VAL A 140 10.94 -4.71 -3.89
C VAL A 140 9.94 -3.66 -3.38
N TYR A 141 9.44 -3.86 -2.16
CA TYR A 141 8.49 -2.96 -1.51
C TYR A 141 9.10 -2.42 -0.22
N VAL A 142 9.09 -1.09 -0.06
CA VAL A 142 9.53 -0.39 1.15
C VAL A 142 8.34 0.38 1.70
N SER A 143 7.85 0.02 2.86
CA SER A 143 6.63 0.58 3.46
C SER A 143 6.80 0.85 4.95
N PRO A 144 5.94 1.67 5.56
CA PRO A 144 5.85 1.75 7.02
C PRO A 144 5.66 0.36 7.63
N SER A 145 6.27 0.10 8.77
CA SER A 145 6.04 -1.15 9.49
C SER A 145 4.71 -1.09 10.23
N PRO A 146 3.87 -2.14 10.16
CA PRO A 146 2.70 -2.26 11.01
C PRO A 146 3.04 -2.67 12.46
N VAL A 147 4.30 -2.99 12.73
CA VAL A 147 4.78 -3.43 14.06
C VAL A 147 5.69 -2.37 14.64
N GLY A 148 5.40 -1.95 15.87
CA GLY A 148 6.19 -0.98 16.61
C GLY A 148 7.67 -1.40 16.75
N GLY A 149 8.55 -0.40 16.92
CA GLY A 149 9.98 -0.64 17.02
C GLY A 149 10.70 -0.86 15.68
N HIS A 150 9.98 -0.89 14.56
CA HIS A 150 10.56 -0.93 13.21
C HIS A 150 10.20 0.35 12.44
N ASP A 151 11.20 0.99 11.86
CA ASP A 151 11.03 2.21 11.05
C ASP A 151 10.38 1.91 9.70
N ALA A 152 10.67 0.72 9.16
CA ALA A 152 10.16 0.28 7.87
C ALA A 152 10.00 -1.25 7.84
N MET A 153 9.15 -1.69 6.93
CA MET A 153 9.05 -3.08 6.48
C MET A 153 9.50 -3.15 5.03
N VAL A 154 10.41 -4.06 4.73
CA VAL A 154 10.86 -4.34 3.36
C VAL A 154 10.48 -5.77 2.99
N ARG A 155 9.79 -5.90 1.87
CA ARG A 155 9.39 -7.18 1.29
C ARG A 155 9.86 -7.24 -0.14
N LEU A 156 10.14 -8.42 -0.62
CA LEU A 156 10.53 -8.64 -2.01
C LEU A 156 10.07 -10.01 -2.49
N TRP A 157 9.88 -10.11 -3.78
CA TRP A 157 9.67 -11.37 -4.47
C TRP A 157 10.44 -11.40 -5.78
N VAL A 158 10.71 -12.60 -6.26
CA VAL A 158 11.21 -12.87 -7.60
C VAL A 158 10.33 -13.89 -8.30
N THR A 159 10.36 -13.95 -9.63
CA THR A 159 9.65 -14.99 -10.36
C THR A 159 10.19 -16.37 -9.99
N LYS A 160 9.40 -17.42 -10.22
CA LYS A 160 9.83 -18.81 -9.96
C LYS A 160 11.14 -19.14 -10.70
N ALA A 161 11.27 -18.71 -11.95
CA ALA A 161 12.48 -18.94 -12.75
C ALA A 161 13.71 -18.25 -12.14
N GLU A 162 13.55 -17.02 -11.65
CA GLU A 162 14.63 -16.28 -10.99
C GLU A 162 14.98 -16.88 -9.61
N TYR A 163 13.98 -17.40 -8.92
CA TYR A 163 14.18 -18.12 -7.66
C TYR A 163 15.02 -19.40 -7.87
N ASP A 164 14.69 -20.20 -8.89
CA ASP A 164 15.41 -21.41 -9.22
C ASP A 164 16.84 -21.12 -9.69
N ALA A 165 17.08 -19.96 -10.25
CA ALA A 165 18.40 -19.48 -10.65
C ALA A 165 19.23 -18.91 -9.47
N GLY A 166 18.65 -18.85 -8.24
CA GLY A 166 19.34 -18.33 -7.05
C GLY A 166 19.29 -16.81 -6.89
N PHE A 167 18.59 -16.10 -7.77
CA PHE A 167 18.56 -14.64 -7.75
C PHE A 167 17.82 -14.07 -6.53
N ASP A 168 16.91 -14.82 -5.93
CA ASP A 168 16.21 -14.40 -4.72
C ASP A 168 17.18 -14.07 -3.56
N ALA A 169 18.16 -14.93 -3.33
CA ALA A 169 19.17 -14.70 -2.30
C ALA A 169 20.11 -13.54 -2.64
N GLU A 170 20.50 -13.41 -3.92
CA GLU A 170 21.31 -12.29 -4.43
C GLU A 170 20.55 -10.96 -4.22
N LEU A 171 19.29 -10.88 -4.64
CA LEU A 171 18.47 -9.69 -4.51
C LEU A 171 18.27 -9.31 -3.04
N TYR A 172 17.97 -10.28 -2.16
CA TYR A 172 17.80 -10.01 -0.75
C TYR A 172 19.07 -9.45 -0.10
N ALA A 173 20.23 -10.05 -0.36
CA ALA A 173 21.51 -9.57 0.15
C ALA A 173 21.81 -8.15 -0.35
N TRP A 174 21.54 -7.87 -1.63
CA TRP A 174 21.75 -6.55 -2.20
C TRP A 174 20.76 -5.52 -1.60
N VAL A 175 19.47 -5.85 -1.49
CA VAL A 175 18.43 -4.97 -0.93
C VAL A 175 18.75 -4.59 0.51
N THR A 176 19.19 -5.54 1.35
CA THR A 176 19.56 -5.23 2.74
C THR A 176 20.72 -4.24 2.81
N GLY A 177 21.72 -4.39 1.96
CA GLY A 177 22.85 -3.46 1.84
C GLY A 177 22.41 -2.08 1.33
N TRP A 178 21.57 -2.05 0.29
CA TRP A 178 21.04 -0.82 -0.29
C TRP A 178 20.18 -0.03 0.71
N ILE A 179 19.26 -0.71 1.39
CA ILE A 179 18.41 -0.08 2.40
C ILE A 179 19.25 0.46 3.56
N GLY A 180 20.21 -0.31 4.06
CA GLY A 180 21.08 0.11 5.15
C GLY A 180 21.99 1.28 4.82
N LYS A 181 22.39 1.42 3.53
CA LYS A 181 23.29 2.48 3.08
C LYS A 181 22.56 3.76 2.66
N ASP A 182 21.51 3.61 1.86
CA ASP A 182 20.91 4.72 1.12
C ASP A 182 19.62 5.23 1.76
N TRP A 183 18.93 4.40 2.55
CA TRP A 183 17.73 4.78 3.29
C TRP A 183 18.08 5.11 4.75
N ARG A 184 17.37 6.05 5.35
CA ARG A 184 17.69 6.55 6.70
C ARG A 184 16.95 5.79 7.82
N PHE A 185 16.64 4.52 7.58
CA PHE A 185 16.04 3.65 8.58
C PHE A 185 17.10 3.07 9.52
N ARG A 186 16.77 2.94 10.80
CA ARG A 186 17.65 2.34 11.83
C ARG A 186 17.28 0.89 12.10
N ASN A 187 16.00 0.60 12.03
CA ASN A 187 15.48 -0.74 12.32
C ASN A 187 14.46 -1.16 11.27
N VAL A 188 14.86 -2.06 10.38
CA VAL A 188 14.06 -2.50 9.25
C VAL A 188 13.60 -3.93 9.46
N ALA A 189 12.30 -4.18 9.34
CA ALA A 189 11.73 -5.51 9.36
C ALA A 189 11.80 -6.15 7.96
N TYR A 190 12.23 -7.42 7.92
CA TYR A 190 12.24 -8.26 6.71
C TYR A 190 11.45 -9.55 7.00
N PRO A 191 10.09 -9.50 6.94
CA PRO A 191 9.25 -10.67 7.20
C PRO A 191 9.51 -11.82 6.22
N GLY A 192 9.58 -13.04 6.74
CA GLY A 192 9.90 -14.23 5.96
C GLY A 192 11.37 -14.34 5.56
N ARG A 193 12.23 -13.44 6.11
CA ARG A 193 13.69 -13.41 5.90
C ARG A 193 14.41 -13.40 7.26
N SER A 194 14.85 -12.24 7.73
CA SER A 194 15.47 -12.14 9.07
C SER A 194 14.48 -12.30 10.22
N ILE A 195 13.18 -12.13 9.97
CA ILE A 195 12.09 -12.39 10.91
C ILE A 195 11.23 -13.50 10.31
N ASP A 196 11.15 -14.66 10.95
CA ASP A 196 10.29 -15.74 10.48
C ASP A 196 8.81 -15.37 10.54
N TRP A 197 8.01 -16.00 9.68
CA TRP A 197 6.60 -15.68 9.54
C TRP A 197 5.79 -15.86 10.84
N PRO A 198 5.93 -16.95 11.63
CA PRO A 198 5.19 -17.09 12.88
C PRO A 198 5.43 -15.94 13.85
N ARG A 199 6.70 -15.51 13.98
CA ARG A 199 7.07 -14.40 14.85
C ARG A 199 6.51 -13.07 14.34
N TRP A 200 6.58 -12.84 13.02
CA TRP A 200 6.02 -11.64 12.41
C TRP A 200 4.50 -11.57 12.59
N ASP A 201 3.79 -12.65 12.30
CA ASP A 201 2.33 -12.72 12.41
C ASP A 201 1.86 -12.47 13.86
N ALA A 202 2.57 -13.05 14.83
CA ALA A 202 2.28 -12.81 16.25
C ALA A 202 2.48 -11.35 16.64
N ALA A 203 3.53 -10.69 16.14
CA ALA A 203 3.78 -9.27 16.39
C ALA A 203 2.69 -8.38 15.78
N VAL A 204 2.30 -8.63 14.53
CA VAL A 204 1.20 -7.90 13.87
C VAL A 204 -0.13 -8.08 14.61
N ALA A 205 -0.44 -9.30 15.06
CA ALA A 205 -1.66 -9.57 15.83
C ALA A 205 -1.66 -8.82 17.17
N ALA A 206 -0.52 -8.75 17.85
CA ALA A 206 -0.39 -8.03 19.12
C ALA A 206 -0.60 -6.52 18.97
N GLU A 207 -0.02 -5.91 17.91
CA GLU A 207 -0.22 -4.49 17.60
C GLU A 207 -1.69 -4.18 17.31
N THR A 208 -2.34 -5.01 16.48
CA THR A 208 -3.76 -4.84 16.14
C THR A 208 -4.64 -4.92 17.37
N ALA A 209 -4.39 -5.89 18.27
CA ALA A 209 -5.13 -6.04 19.52
C ALA A 209 -4.85 -4.89 20.51
N GLY A 210 -3.66 -4.30 20.45
CA GLY A 210 -3.30 -3.12 21.24
C GLY A 210 -4.07 -1.88 20.83
N GLN A 211 -4.16 -1.63 19.53
CA GLN A 211 -4.88 -0.49 18.95
C GLN A 211 -6.38 -0.54 19.25
N GLN A 212 -7.01 -1.72 19.16
CA GLN A 212 -8.43 -1.91 19.49
C GLN A 212 -8.78 -1.70 20.96
N ARG A 213 -7.80 -1.80 21.88
CA ARG A 213 -8.02 -1.57 23.32
C ARG A 213 -7.76 -0.12 23.75
N GLY A 214 -7.13 0.67 22.87
CA GLY A 214 -6.83 2.08 23.12
C GLY A 214 -7.89 3.06 22.59
N GLU A 215 -8.88 2.57 21.86
CA GLU A 215 -10.09 3.30 21.43
C GLU A 215 -11.23 3.09 22.46
#